data_bb9508a90716fa07a511db4f0c685c40
#
_entry.id   bb9508a90716fa07a511db4f0c685c40
#
_cell.length_a   1.000
_cell.length_b   1.000
_cell.length_c   1.000
_cell.angle_alpha   90.00
_cell.angle_beta   90.00
_cell.angle_gamma   90.00
#
_symmetry.space_group_name_H-M   'P 1'
#
loop_
_entity.id
_entity.type
_entity.pdbx_description
1 polymer ?
#
loop_
_entity_poly.entity_id
_entity_poly.type
_entity_poly.pdbx_seq_one_letter_code
_entity_poly.pdbx_strand_id
1 'polypeptide(L)'
;MKKTAIIDIDNTLWQFCDAFYLELKKINANFPTPDQWSLFNFYEGWCSDEDFFAAINAVHVKQDSDQYRPYPEARSFLSSLRERGFDIIIASHRKEDTRQPTERWLARHRLSYDELHLSFDKTTLFGRADVLVDDAPQTLEKAVKSGVLAAGLLFPWNRAYAGNGFGLFQDLNGVLGYILKRLG
;
A
#
# COMPACT_ATOMS: atom_id res chain seq x y z
N MET A 1 -25.95 1.79 5.37
CA MET A 1 -25.24 1.04 4.32
C MET A 1 -23.89 0.61 4.89
N LYS A 2 -23.38 -0.54 4.49
CA LYS A 2 -22.06 -1.03 4.89
C LYS A 2 -21.00 -0.18 4.19
N LYS A 3 -19.96 0.25 4.90
CA LYS A 3 -18.87 1.08 4.35
C LYS A 3 -17.83 0.18 3.68
N THR A 4 -17.11 0.69 2.71
CA THR A 4 -16.05 -0.04 2.01
C THR A 4 -14.71 0.65 2.17
N ALA A 5 -13.70 -0.10 2.62
CA ALA A 5 -12.33 0.34 2.72
C ALA A 5 -11.45 -0.34 1.66
N ILE A 6 -10.78 0.45 0.83
CA ILE A 6 -9.72 -0.03 -0.06
C ILE A 6 -8.39 0.11 0.67
N ILE A 7 -7.66 -0.99 0.81
CA ILE A 7 -6.39 -1.03 1.53
C ILE A 7 -5.30 -1.55 0.59
N ASP A 8 -4.27 -0.76 0.37
CA ASP A 8 -3.09 -1.20 -0.36
C ASP A 8 -2.25 -2.21 0.45
N ILE A 9 -1.30 -2.87 -0.18
CA ILE A 9 -0.40 -3.84 0.46
C ILE A 9 0.98 -3.23 0.69
N ASP A 10 1.64 -2.78 -0.39
CA ASP A 10 3.05 -2.39 -0.39
C ASP A 10 3.24 -1.04 0.31
N ASN A 11 4.15 -0.98 1.29
CA ASN A 11 4.32 0.18 2.19
C ASN A 11 3.06 0.63 2.93
N THR A 12 2.02 -0.21 2.94
CA THR A 12 0.76 0.03 3.65
C THR A 12 0.51 -1.03 4.71
N LEU A 13 0.60 -2.32 4.36
CA LEU A 13 0.48 -3.43 5.32
C LEU A 13 1.83 -4.03 5.72
N TRP A 14 2.89 -3.75 4.99
CA TRP A 14 4.27 -4.19 5.25
C TRP A 14 5.30 -3.25 4.65
N GLN A 15 6.55 -3.36 5.10
CA GLN A 15 7.68 -2.54 4.65
C GLN A 15 8.24 -3.07 3.31
N PHE A 16 7.52 -2.82 2.22
CA PHE A 16 7.92 -3.27 0.89
C PHE A 16 9.24 -2.66 0.42
N CYS A 17 9.45 -1.36 0.69
CA CYS A 17 10.62 -0.63 0.20
C CYS A 17 11.95 -1.24 0.64
N ASP A 18 12.04 -1.90 1.81
CA ASP A 18 13.28 -2.54 2.26
C ASP A 18 13.62 -3.78 1.42
N ALA A 19 12.62 -4.61 1.14
CA ALA A 19 12.78 -5.78 0.27
C ALA A 19 13.08 -5.36 -1.17
N PHE A 20 12.40 -4.34 -1.64
CA PHE A 20 12.59 -3.78 -2.98
C PHE A 20 13.98 -3.15 -3.16
N TYR A 21 14.48 -2.42 -2.17
CA TYR A 21 15.84 -1.89 -2.16
C TYR A 21 16.90 -2.98 -2.35
N LEU A 22 16.74 -4.15 -1.73
CA LEU A 22 17.67 -5.26 -1.91
C LEU A 22 17.69 -5.79 -3.36
N GLU A 23 16.56 -5.78 -4.06
CA GLU A 23 16.51 -6.15 -5.49
C GLU A 23 17.14 -5.04 -6.35
N LEU A 24 16.87 -3.76 -6.07
CA LEU A 24 17.48 -2.63 -6.78
C LEU A 24 19.01 -2.60 -6.62
N LYS A 25 19.55 -2.95 -5.46
CA LYS A 25 20.98 -3.07 -5.21
C LYS A 25 21.67 -4.13 -6.08
N LYS A 26 20.98 -5.13 -6.58
CA LYS A 26 21.51 -6.13 -7.53
C LYS A 26 21.70 -5.52 -8.92
N ILE A 27 20.86 -4.54 -9.28
CA ILE A 27 20.94 -3.82 -10.56
C ILE A 27 22.02 -2.76 -10.49
N ASN A 28 22.05 -1.96 -9.43
CA ASN A 28 23.03 -0.90 -9.22
C ASN A 28 23.42 -0.83 -7.73
N ALA A 29 24.65 -1.21 -7.41
CA ALA A 29 25.14 -1.25 -6.04
C ALA A 29 25.12 0.13 -5.33
N ASN A 30 25.09 1.23 -6.07
CA ASN A 30 25.03 2.59 -5.55
C ASN A 30 23.60 3.15 -5.43
N PHE A 31 22.56 2.32 -5.62
CA PHE A 31 21.17 2.76 -5.49
C PHE A 31 20.96 3.45 -4.13
N PRO A 32 20.28 4.62 -4.07
CA PRO A 32 20.04 5.33 -2.82
C PRO A 32 19.15 4.48 -1.88
N THR A 33 19.33 4.66 -0.58
CA THR A 33 18.51 3.99 0.44
C THR A 33 17.08 4.52 0.51
N PRO A 34 16.09 3.76 0.99
CA PRO A 34 14.68 4.17 0.99
C PRO A 34 14.39 5.50 1.69
N ASP A 35 15.16 5.88 2.70
CA ASP A 35 15.07 7.17 3.38
C ASP A 35 15.43 8.37 2.49
N GLN A 36 16.15 8.13 1.39
CA GLN A 36 16.54 9.13 0.40
C GLN A 36 15.56 9.23 -0.79
N TRP A 37 14.56 8.37 -0.88
CA TRP A 37 13.56 8.39 -1.96
C TRP A 37 12.56 9.54 -1.77
N SER A 38 12.97 10.74 -2.12
CA SER A 38 12.17 11.96 -1.93
C SER A 38 11.06 12.17 -2.97
N LEU A 39 11.06 11.36 -4.04
CA LEU A 39 10.06 11.38 -5.12
C LEU A 39 9.54 9.97 -5.35
N PHE A 40 8.30 9.85 -5.84
CA PHE A 40 7.72 8.56 -6.13
C PHE A 40 8.41 7.84 -7.32
N ASN A 41 8.96 8.61 -8.27
CA ASN A 41 9.74 8.12 -9.41
C ASN A 41 11.26 8.19 -9.16
N PHE A 42 11.71 7.93 -7.96
CA PHE A 42 13.10 8.06 -7.49
C PHE A 42 14.13 7.25 -8.28
N TYR A 43 13.71 6.26 -9.06
CA TYR A 43 14.58 5.34 -9.80
C TYR A 43 15.13 5.93 -11.11
N GLU A 44 14.57 7.04 -11.59
CA GLU A 44 15.02 7.69 -12.82
C GLU A 44 16.50 8.07 -12.73
N GLY A 45 17.26 7.65 -13.75
CA GLY A 45 18.73 7.84 -13.80
C GLY A 45 19.53 6.77 -13.04
N TRP A 46 18.90 5.80 -12.34
CA TRP A 46 19.56 4.72 -11.62
C TRP A 46 19.40 3.36 -12.29
N CYS A 47 18.29 3.10 -12.93
CA CYS A 47 18.01 1.90 -13.72
C CYS A 47 16.98 2.19 -14.83
N SER A 48 16.78 1.23 -15.72
CA SER A 48 15.72 1.27 -16.72
C SER A 48 14.35 0.99 -16.11
N ASP A 49 13.26 1.39 -16.78
CA ASP A 49 11.88 1.02 -16.39
C ASP A 49 11.71 -0.50 -16.34
N GLU A 50 12.29 -1.23 -17.32
CA GLU A 50 12.21 -2.69 -17.36
C GLU A 50 12.84 -3.33 -16.13
N ASP A 51 14.05 -2.92 -15.76
CA ASP A 51 14.75 -3.41 -14.55
C ASP A 51 13.99 -3.05 -13.28
N PHE A 52 13.45 -1.82 -13.21
CA PHE A 52 12.67 -1.36 -12.08
C PHE A 52 11.42 -2.23 -11.85
N PHE A 53 10.62 -2.46 -12.90
CA PHE A 53 9.43 -3.31 -12.79
C PHE A 53 9.77 -4.79 -12.62
N ALA A 54 10.89 -5.27 -13.14
CA ALA A 54 11.39 -6.61 -12.87
C ALA A 54 11.75 -6.80 -11.39
N ALA A 55 12.40 -5.80 -10.77
CA ALA A 55 12.73 -5.82 -9.34
C ALA A 55 11.47 -5.83 -8.45
N ILE A 56 10.46 -5.02 -8.77
CA ILE A 56 9.15 -5.05 -8.09
C ILE A 56 8.55 -6.45 -8.18
N ASN A 57 8.46 -7.01 -9.38
CA ASN A 57 7.87 -8.33 -9.60
C ASN A 57 8.65 -9.43 -8.85
N ALA A 58 9.98 -9.32 -8.79
CA ALA A 58 10.83 -10.28 -8.05
C ALA A 58 10.52 -10.33 -6.56
N VAL A 59 10.11 -9.21 -5.95
CA VAL A 59 9.64 -9.16 -4.56
C VAL A 59 8.24 -9.76 -4.45
N HIS A 60 7.32 -9.39 -5.35
CA HIS A 60 5.93 -9.84 -5.31
C HIS A 60 5.79 -11.37 -5.44
N VAL A 61 6.53 -12.00 -6.35
CA VAL A 61 6.49 -13.48 -6.53
C VAL A 61 7.05 -14.24 -5.32
N LYS A 62 7.84 -13.59 -4.47
CA LYS A 62 8.43 -14.15 -3.25
C LYS A 62 7.73 -13.70 -1.97
N GLN A 63 6.62 -12.97 -2.07
CA GLN A 63 6.00 -12.34 -0.90
C GLN A 63 5.58 -13.34 0.17
N ASP A 64 5.22 -14.55 -0.17
CA ASP A 64 4.85 -15.59 0.79
C ASP A 64 6.05 -16.24 1.51
N SER A 65 7.28 -15.76 1.29
CA SER A 65 8.45 -16.18 2.06
C SER A 65 8.39 -15.72 3.52
N ASP A 66 9.02 -16.46 4.43
CA ASP A 66 8.96 -16.20 5.88
C ASP A 66 9.62 -14.88 6.31
N GLN A 67 10.49 -14.32 5.46
CA GLN A 67 11.16 -13.05 5.74
C GLN A 67 10.25 -11.81 5.59
N TYR A 68 9.18 -11.90 4.80
CA TYR A 68 8.29 -10.76 4.50
C TYR A 68 7.10 -10.74 5.45
N ARG A 69 7.22 -9.92 6.49
CA ARG A 69 6.20 -9.80 7.55
C ARG A 69 5.41 -8.51 7.44
N PRO A 70 4.11 -8.54 7.76
CA PRO A 70 3.33 -7.32 7.87
C PRO A 70 3.81 -6.45 9.04
N TYR A 71 3.41 -5.19 9.03
CA TYR A 71 3.55 -4.35 10.21
C TYR A 71 2.83 -4.99 11.41
N PRO A 72 3.34 -4.79 12.64
CA PRO A 72 2.73 -5.40 13.84
C PRO A 72 1.24 -5.07 13.99
N GLU A 73 0.83 -3.87 13.57
CA GLU A 73 -0.54 -3.37 13.69
C GLU A 73 -1.45 -3.80 12.53
N ALA A 74 -0.92 -4.34 11.42
CA ALA A 74 -1.69 -4.58 10.21
C ALA A 74 -2.92 -5.48 10.46
N ARG A 75 -2.76 -6.53 11.27
CA ARG A 75 -3.86 -7.44 11.60
C ARG A 75 -4.94 -6.74 12.44
N SER A 76 -4.56 -6.03 13.52
CA SER A 76 -5.50 -5.33 14.38
C SER A 76 -6.18 -4.17 13.64
N PHE A 77 -5.47 -3.49 12.75
CA PHE A 77 -6.01 -2.46 11.88
C PHE A 77 -7.18 -2.98 11.03
N LEU A 78 -6.96 -4.08 10.28
CA LEU A 78 -8.01 -4.69 9.45
C LEU A 78 -9.18 -5.23 10.31
N SER A 79 -8.89 -5.88 11.44
CA SER A 79 -9.92 -6.36 12.36
C SER A 79 -10.78 -5.22 12.90
N SER A 80 -10.17 -4.10 13.30
CA SER A 80 -10.90 -2.93 13.82
C SER A 80 -11.79 -2.28 12.77
N LEU A 81 -11.35 -2.19 11.50
CA LEU A 81 -12.22 -1.72 10.41
C LEU A 81 -13.43 -2.65 10.23
N ARG A 82 -13.21 -3.96 10.25
CA ARG A 82 -14.28 -4.96 10.12
C ARG A 82 -15.28 -4.89 11.26
N GLU A 83 -14.82 -4.77 12.51
CA GLU A 83 -15.66 -4.58 13.71
C GLU A 83 -16.51 -3.31 13.64
N ARG A 84 -16.05 -2.29 12.91
CA ARG A 84 -16.81 -1.06 12.65
C ARG A 84 -17.68 -1.12 11.39
N GLY A 85 -17.85 -2.31 10.81
CA GLY A 85 -18.78 -2.56 9.72
C GLY A 85 -18.25 -2.21 8.34
N PHE A 86 -16.93 -2.14 8.16
CA PHE A 86 -16.33 -1.98 6.83
C PHE A 86 -16.20 -3.33 6.12
N ASP A 87 -16.54 -3.37 4.83
CA ASP A 87 -16.03 -4.35 3.88
C ASP A 87 -14.63 -3.94 3.45
N ILE A 88 -13.71 -4.90 3.37
CA ILE A 88 -12.31 -4.66 3.10
C ILE A 88 -11.95 -5.20 1.72
N ILE A 89 -11.55 -4.30 0.82
CA ILE A 89 -10.95 -4.63 -0.46
C ILE A 89 -9.45 -4.43 -0.33
N ILE A 90 -8.67 -5.49 -0.39
CA ILE A 90 -7.23 -5.38 -0.59
C ILE A 90 -6.98 -5.08 -2.07
N ALA A 91 -6.36 -3.92 -2.38
CA ALA A 91 -6.09 -3.51 -3.76
C ALA A 91 -4.62 -3.13 -3.94
N SER A 92 -3.91 -3.79 -4.83
CA SER A 92 -2.49 -3.55 -5.04
C SER A 92 -2.13 -3.44 -6.52
N HIS A 93 -1.15 -2.56 -6.83
CA HIS A 93 -0.57 -2.39 -8.16
C HIS A 93 0.36 -3.56 -8.50
N ARG A 94 -0.22 -4.72 -8.78
CA ARG A 94 0.49 -5.97 -9.04
C ARG A 94 -0.05 -6.66 -10.29
N LYS A 95 0.80 -7.50 -10.88
CA LYS A 95 0.37 -8.41 -11.94
C LYS A 95 -0.48 -9.54 -11.38
N GLU A 96 -1.40 -10.04 -12.19
CA GLU A 96 -2.31 -11.14 -11.80
C GLU A 96 -1.58 -12.45 -11.50
N ASP A 97 -0.41 -12.69 -12.10
CA ASP A 97 0.43 -13.87 -11.85
C ASP A 97 1.01 -13.89 -10.42
N THR A 98 0.97 -12.78 -9.68
CA THR A 98 1.37 -12.69 -8.27
C THR A 98 0.22 -12.95 -7.29
N ARG A 99 -0.99 -13.29 -7.75
CA ARG A 99 -2.17 -13.52 -6.91
C ARG A 99 -1.93 -14.61 -5.87
N GLN A 100 -1.46 -15.77 -6.28
CA GLN A 100 -1.25 -16.90 -5.37
C GLN A 100 -0.26 -16.60 -4.22
N PRO A 101 0.97 -16.07 -4.47
CA PRO A 101 1.86 -15.68 -3.37
C PRO A 101 1.23 -14.58 -2.48
N THR A 102 0.47 -13.64 -3.04
CA THR A 102 -0.23 -12.61 -2.27
C THR A 102 -1.28 -13.22 -1.35
N GLU A 103 -2.16 -14.10 -1.85
CA GLU A 103 -3.20 -14.78 -1.07
C GLU A 103 -2.59 -15.65 0.05
N ARG A 104 -1.52 -16.40 -0.26
CA ARG A 104 -0.82 -17.19 0.75
C ARG A 104 -0.22 -16.33 1.85
N TRP A 105 0.37 -15.19 1.50
CA TRP A 105 0.91 -14.24 2.47
C TRP A 105 -0.20 -13.65 3.36
N LEU A 106 -1.29 -13.16 2.77
CA LEU A 106 -2.44 -12.62 3.51
C LEU A 106 -3.02 -13.68 4.48
N ALA A 107 -3.21 -14.91 4.01
CA ALA A 107 -3.73 -16.02 4.81
C ALA A 107 -2.78 -16.40 5.96
N ARG A 108 -1.48 -16.55 5.67
CA ARG A 108 -0.44 -16.87 6.67
C ARG A 108 -0.43 -15.88 7.83
N HIS A 109 -0.55 -14.59 7.52
CA HIS A 109 -0.53 -13.53 8.51
C HIS A 109 -1.92 -13.18 9.06
N ARG A 110 -2.96 -13.93 8.68
CA ARG A 110 -4.35 -13.73 9.14
C ARG A 110 -4.85 -12.31 8.89
N LEU A 111 -4.50 -11.75 7.74
CA LEU A 111 -4.96 -10.45 7.26
C LEU A 111 -6.30 -10.67 6.54
N SER A 112 -7.40 -10.46 7.25
CA SER A 112 -8.75 -10.76 6.75
C SER A 112 -9.24 -9.66 5.80
N TYR A 113 -9.80 -10.06 4.67
CA TYR A 113 -10.38 -9.19 3.64
C TYR A 113 -11.60 -9.86 2.99
N ASP A 114 -12.38 -9.09 2.24
CA ASP A 114 -13.56 -9.59 1.53
C ASP A 114 -13.30 -9.75 0.03
N GLU A 115 -12.42 -8.91 -0.55
CA GLU A 115 -12.06 -8.94 -1.96
C GLU A 115 -10.56 -8.67 -2.14
N LEU A 116 -9.91 -9.37 -3.09
CA LEU A 116 -8.54 -9.08 -3.54
C LEU A 116 -8.58 -8.57 -4.98
N HIS A 117 -8.15 -7.33 -5.19
CA HIS A 117 -8.07 -6.65 -6.47
C HIS A 117 -6.63 -6.36 -6.85
N LEU A 118 -6.11 -7.08 -7.84
CA LEU A 118 -4.78 -6.84 -8.40
C LEU A 118 -4.92 -6.12 -9.74
N SER A 119 -4.53 -4.86 -9.80
CA SER A 119 -4.68 -4.02 -10.99
C SER A 119 -3.77 -2.79 -10.90
N PHE A 120 -3.27 -2.34 -12.03
CA PHE A 120 -2.55 -1.07 -12.11
C PHE A 120 -3.46 0.17 -12.09
N ASP A 121 -4.78 -0.02 -12.02
CA ASP A 121 -5.75 1.05 -11.86
C ASP A 121 -6.75 0.76 -10.73
N LYS A 122 -6.52 1.34 -9.57
CA LYS A 122 -7.41 1.27 -8.40
C LYS A 122 -8.62 2.22 -8.51
N THR A 123 -8.60 3.16 -9.45
CA THR A 123 -9.69 4.18 -9.56
C THR A 123 -11.03 3.56 -9.93
N THR A 124 -11.03 2.39 -10.56
CA THR A 124 -12.23 1.59 -10.87
C THR A 124 -13.03 1.20 -9.63
N LEU A 125 -12.40 1.21 -8.45
CA LEU A 125 -13.03 0.87 -7.17
C LEU A 125 -13.63 2.08 -6.45
N PHE A 126 -13.26 3.33 -6.83
CA PHE A 126 -13.60 4.53 -6.07
C PHE A 126 -15.10 4.80 -6.00
N GLY A 127 -15.88 4.41 -7.01
CA GLY A 127 -17.34 4.57 -7.02
C GLY A 127 -18.08 3.77 -5.94
N ARG A 128 -17.41 2.83 -5.26
CA ARG A 128 -17.98 2.02 -4.18
C ARG A 128 -17.18 2.10 -2.87
N ALA A 129 -16.20 3.01 -2.78
CA ALA A 129 -15.31 3.14 -1.65
C ALA A 129 -15.65 4.36 -0.79
N ASP A 130 -15.62 4.18 0.52
CA ASP A 130 -15.70 5.29 1.49
C ASP A 130 -14.31 5.77 1.90
N VAL A 131 -13.31 4.87 1.92
CA VAL A 131 -11.93 5.21 2.25
C VAL A 131 -10.92 4.41 1.43
N LEU A 132 -9.80 5.09 1.09
CA LEU A 132 -8.57 4.49 0.54
C LEU A 132 -7.44 4.66 1.54
N VAL A 133 -6.68 3.59 1.78
CA VAL A 133 -5.39 3.63 2.50
C VAL A 133 -4.29 3.16 1.55
N ASP A 134 -3.33 4.05 1.25
CA ASP A 134 -2.29 3.84 0.24
C ASP A 134 -1.04 4.69 0.59
N ASP A 135 0.14 4.35 0.07
CA ASP A 135 1.36 5.17 0.24
C ASP A 135 1.64 6.08 -0.97
N ALA A 136 1.03 5.77 -2.13
CA ALA A 136 1.24 6.49 -3.38
C ALA A 136 0.48 7.82 -3.42
N PRO A 137 1.16 8.99 -3.45
CA PRO A 137 0.53 10.29 -3.38
C PRO A 137 -0.45 10.54 -4.52
N GLN A 138 -0.14 10.05 -5.74
CA GLN A 138 -1.01 10.22 -6.91
C GLN A 138 -2.33 9.46 -6.74
N THR A 139 -2.30 8.28 -6.11
CA THR A 139 -3.50 7.47 -5.84
C THR A 139 -4.36 8.14 -4.75
N LEU A 140 -3.72 8.65 -3.69
CA LEU A 140 -4.39 9.42 -2.63
C LEU A 140 -5.07 10.68 -3.17
N GLU A 141 -4.40 11.46 -4.03
CA GLU A 141 -4.99 12.65 -4.65
C GLU A 141 -6.19 12.30 -5.55
N LYS A 142 -6.11 11.22 -6.33
CA LYS A 142 -7.23 10.76 -7.16
C LYS A 142 -8.44 10.36 -6.29
N ALA A 143 -8.20 9.69 -5.16
CA ALA A 143 -9.25 9.30 -4.22
C ALA A 143 -9.96 10.54 -3.64
N VAL A 144 -9.19 11.54 -3.16
CA VAL A 144 -9.75 12.82 -2.67
C VAL A 144 -10.59 13.51 -3.75
N LYS A 145 -10.09 13.61 -4.98
CA LYS A 145 -10.83 14.20 -6.10
C LYS A 145 -12.13 13.46 -6.43
N SER A 146 -12.18 12.18 -6.12
CA SER A 146 -13.39 11.33 -6.30
C SER A 146 -14.32 11.33 -5.09
N GLY A 147 -14.03 12.13 -4.05
CA GLY A 147 -14.83 12.19 -2.83
C GLY A 147 -14.60 11.03 -1.85
N VAL A 148 -13.57 10.20 -2.07
CA VAL A 148 -13.17 9.11 -1.19
C VAL A 148 -12.23 9.65 -0.12
N LEU A 149 -12.50 9.34 1.16
CA LEU A 149 -11.57 9.67 2.25
C LEU A 149 -10.24 8.96 1.98
N ALA A 150 -9.12 9.69 2.06
CA ALA A 150 -7.81 9.14 1.78
C ALA A 150 -6.86 9.28 2.97
N ALA A 151 -6.09 8.25 3.25
CA ALA A 151 -5.08 8.23 4.30
C ALA A 151 -3.93 7.28 3.92
N GLY A 152 -2.78 7.41 4.57
CA GLY A 152 -1.66 6.52 4.37
C GLY A 152 -0.57 6.67 5.43
N LEU A 153 0.47 5.85 5.31
CA LEU A 153 1.68 5.99 6.10
C LEU A 153 2.58 7.08 5.51
N LEU A 154 3.26 7.80 6.39
CA LEU A 154 4.18 8.88 6.02
C LEU A 154 5.53 8.29 5.60
N PHE A 155 5.91 8.56 4.36
CA PHE A 155 7.22 8.19 3.78
C PHE A 155 7.91 9.41 3.17
N PRO A 156 9.23 9.34 2.88
CA PRO A 156 9.94 10.43 2.23
C PRO A 156 9.30 10.89 0.91
N TRP A 157 8.83 9.96 0.08
CA TRP A 157 8.24 10.24 -1.24
C TRP A 157 6.84 10.85 -1.22
N ASN A 158 6.10 10.75 -0.11
CA ASN A 158 4.78 11.35 0.01
C ASN A 158 4.71 12.54 0.98
N ARG A 159 5.78 12.83 1.71
CA ARG A 159 5.84 13.91 2.70
C ARG A 159 5.50 15.28 2.11
N ALA A 160 5.96 15.57 0.90
CA ALA A 160 5.70 16.85 0.24
C ALA A 160 4.21 17.07 -0.09
N TYR A 161 3.41 16.00 -0.08
CA TYR A 161 1.97 16.04 -0.36
C TYR A 161 1.12 16.16 0.90
N ALA A 162 1.74 16.25 2.08
CA ALA A 162 1.01 16.46 3.33
C ALA A 162 0.18 17.75 3.25
N GLY A 163 -1.11 17.66 3.59
CA GLY A 163 -2.04 18.79 3.47
C GLY A 163 -2.89 18.84 2.20
N ASN A 164 -2.67 17.95 1.22
CA ASN A 164 -3.45 17.87 -0.03
C ASN A 164 -4.83 17.18 0.15
N GLY A 165 -5.44 17.29 1.32
CA GLY A 165 -6.78 16.76 1.58
C GLY A 165 -6.83 15.32 2.10
N PHE A 166 -5.70 14.66 2.27
CA PHE A 166 -5.58 13.33 2.87
C PHE A 166 -4.70 13.34 4.12
N GLY A 167 -4.81 12.30 4.97
CA GLY A 167 -4.03 12.13 6.18
C GLY A 167 -2.81 11.24 5.99
N LEU A 168 -1.63 11.68 6.47
CA LEU A 168 -0.41 10.87 6.52
C LEU A 168 0.02 10.69 7.98
N PHE A 169 0.33 9.44 8.38
CA PHE A 169 0.57 9.05 9.76
C PHE A 169 1.83 8.17 9.89
N GLN A 170 2.38 8.11 11.10
CA GLN A 170 3.59 7.32 11.38
C GLN A 170 3.30 5.81 11.44
N ASP A 171 2.06 5.42 11.78
CA ASP A 171 1.64 4.05 11.95
C ASP A 171 0.17 3.84 11.57
N LEU A 172 -0.26 2.57 11.50
CA LEU A 172 -1.64 2.21 11.19
C LEU A 172 -2.65 2.58 12.28
N ASN A 173 -2.22 2.79 13.52
CA ASN A 173 -3.12 3.26 14.59
C ASN A 173 -3.53 4.71 14.33
N GLY A 174 -2.60 5.56 13.89
CA GLY A 174 -2.89 6.92 13.45
C GLY A 174 -3.86 6.96 12.27
N VAL A 175 -3.64 6.10 11.26
CA VAL A 175 -4.54 5.94 10.10
C VAL A 175 -5.94 5.53 10.57
N LEU A 176 -6.05 4.52 11.45
CA LEU A 176 -7.32 4.04 11.98
C LEU A 176 -8.07 5.15 12.73
N GLY A 177 -7.39 5.85 13.63
CA GLY A 177 -7.97 6.97 14.39
C GLY A 177 -8.54 8.07 13.48
N TYR A 178 -7.84 8.39 12.39
CA TYR A 178 -8.28 9.35 11.38
C TYR A 178 -9.55 8.88 10.65
N ILE A 179 -9.59 7.61 10.23
CA ILE A 179 -10.75 7.01 9.54
C ILE A 179 -11.97 7.02 10.47
N LEU A 180 -11.81 6.52 11.70
CA LEU A 180 -12.91 6.41 12.65
C LEU A 180 -13.48 7.77 13.08
N LYS A 181 -12.65 8.80 13.16
CA LYS A 181 -13.10 10.17 13.46
C LYS A 181 -13.99 10.75 12.34
N ARG A 182 -13.85 10.31 11.10
CA ARG A 182 -14.55 10.86 9.92
C ARG A 182 -15.69 10.00 9.41
N LEU A 183 -15.57 8.69 9.60
CA LEU A 183 -16.51 7.70 9.06
C LEU A 183 -17.08 6.78 10.17
N GLY A 184 -16.62 6.91 11.41
CA GLY A 184 -17.07 6.10 12.55
C GLY A 184 -18.44 6.49 13.11
#